data_6bc1a83e8aa6923a8e8bec5bce18d385
#
_entry.id   6bc1a83e8aa6923a8e8bec5bce18d385
#
_cell.length_a   1.000
_cell.length_b   1.000
_cell.length_c   1.000
_cell.angle_alpha   90.00
_cell.angle_beta   90.00
_cell.angle_gamma   90.00
#
_symmetry.space_group_name_H-M   'P 1'
#
loop_
_entity.id
_entity.type
_entity.pdbx_description
1 polymer ?
#
loop_
_entity_poly.entity_id
_entity_poly.type
_entity_poly.pdbx_seq_one_letter_code
_entity_poly.pdbx_strand_id
1 'polypeptide(L)'
;MEHNYKVIDATSFSIDEIVKLVNDQYLSCFNKGETKHDYYCGITNNLDKRMEEHRCEDFEIVEDRVFAWNCENVDVAAEVEKRLGKLGFDIGDTKTLGNGGVENSTIVYLLEKGKAVNS
;
A
#
# COMPACT_ATOMS: atom_id res chain seq x y z
N MET A 1 -7.64 -16.75 -11.17
CA MET A 1 -8.04 -15.58 -11.96
C MET A 1 -7.08 -14.44 -11.69
N GLU A 2 -6.59 -13.84 -12.76
CA GLU A 2 -5.67 -12.71 -12.62
C GLU A 2 -6.44 -11.45 -12.28
N HIS A 3 -5.90 -10.68 -11.35
CA HIS A 3 -6.41 -9.37 -11.01
C HIS A 3 -5.45 -8.32 -11.55
N ASN A 4 -5.91 -7.53 -12.49
CA ASN A 4 -5.09 -6.48 -13.08
C ASN A 4 -5.32 -5.18 -12.33
N TYR A 5 -4.57 -5.00 -11.26
CA TYR A 5 -4.61 -3.75 -10.52
C TYR A 5 -3.93 -2.65 -11.32
N LYS A 6 -4.54 -1.48 -11.33
CA LYS A 6 -3.98 -0.33 -12.00
C LYS A 6 -2.84 0.25 -11.16
N VAL A 7 -1.69 0.44 -11.79
CA VAL A 7 -0.55 1.11 -11.15
C VAL A 7 -0.33 2.44 -11.84
N ILE A 8 -0.39 3.51 -11.07
CA ILE A 8 -0.21 4.86 -11.59
C ILE A 8 1.28 5.18 -11.64
N ASP A 9 1.73 5.77 -12.74
CA ASP A 9 3.12 6.20 -12.87
C ASP A 9 3.36 7.45 -12.02
N ALA A 10 4.17 7.30 -10.99
CA ALA A 10 4.53 8.40 -10.09
C ALA A 10 6.04 8.64 -10.08
N THR A 11 6.74 8.19 -11.13
CA THR A 11 8.20 8.28 -11.19
C THR A 11 8.71 9.72 -11.24
N SER A 12 7.89 10.66 -11.70
CA SER A 12 8.28 12.08 -11.78
C SER A 12 7.86 12.90 -10.56
N PHE A 13 7.16 12.28 -9.60
CA PHE A 13 6.68 13.01 -8.42
C PHE A 13 7.66 12.93 -7.26
N SER A 14 7.68 14.00 -6.46
CA SER A 14 8.47 14.02 -5.23
C SER A 14 7.83 13.13 -4.16
N ILE A 15 8.58 12.84 -3.12
CA ILE A 15 8.08 12.08 -1.97
C ILE A 15 6.84 12.76 -1.39
N ASP A 16 6.89 14.07 -1.18
CA ASP A 16 5.75 14.81 -0.62
C ASP A 16 4.53 14.73 -1.51
N GLU A 17 4.71 14.80 -2.83
CA GLU A 17 3.61 14.70 -3.78
C GLU A 17 2.97 13.32 -3.74
N ILE A 18 3.79 12.27 -3.66
CA ILE A 18 3.27 10.89 -3.61
C ILE A 18 2.51 10.65 -2.31
N VAL A 19 3.05 11.10 -1.18
CA VAL A 19 2.36 10.99 0.11
C VAL A 19 0.99 11.68 0.04
N LYS A 20 0.95 12.88 -0.57
CA LYS A 20 -0.30 13.61 -0.75
C LYS A 20 -1.29 12.84 -1.63
N LEU A 21 -0.81 12.25 -2.73
CA LEU A 21 -1.66 11.46 -3.62
C LEU A 21 -2.30 10.28 -2.90
N VAL A 22 -1.52 9.55 -2.10
CA VAL A 22 -2.03 8.42 -1.34
C VAL A 22 -3.06 8.88 -0.31
N ASN A 23 -2.76 9.93 0.43
CA ASN A 23 -3.68 10.45 1.43
C ASN A 23 -4.98 10.97 0.80
N ASP A 24 -4.88 11.65 -0.35
CA ASP A 24 -6.05 12.14 -1.08
C ASP A 24 -6.91 10.97 -1.58
N GLN A 25 -6.27 9.88 -2.00
CA GLN A 25 -7.00 8.69 -2.42
C GLN A 25 -7.79 8.09 -1.24
N TYR A 26 -7.17 8.00 -0.08
CA TYR A 26 -7.86 7.56 1.13
C TYR A 26 -9.06 8.47 1.42
N LEU A 27 -8.85 9.79 1.40
CA LEU A 27 -9.91 10.75 1.70
C LEU A 27 -11.07 10.67 0.70
N SER A 28 -10.82 10.23 -0.53
CA SER A 28 -11.86 10.11 -1.55
C SER A 28 -12.66 8.81 -1.45
N CYS A 29 -12.17 7.81 -0.73
CA CYS A 29 -12.79 6.48 -0.75
C CYS A 29 -13.14 5.90 0.62
N PHE A 30 -12.65 6.48 1.73
CA PHE A 30 -12.91 5.88 3.03
C PHE A 30 -14.40 5.95 3.41
N ASN A 31 -14.88 4.93 4.09
CA ASN A 31 -16.25 4.85 4.53
C ASN A 31 -16.43 5.49 5.89
N LYS A 32 -17.64 5.96 6.18
CA LYS A 32 -17.95 6.57 7.48
C LYS A 32 -17.59 5.62 8.61
N GLY A 33 -16.84 6.12 9.57
CA GLY A 33 -16.38 5.33 10.71
C GLY A 33 -15.02 4.69 10.54
N GLU A 34 -14.50 4.67 9.32
CA GLU A 34 -13.16 4.15 9.10
C GLU A 34 -12.10 5.19 9.43
N THR A 35 -10.92 4.69 9.80
CA THR A 35 -9.76 5.53 10.05
C THR A 35 -8.65 5.13 9.09
N LYS A 36 -7.56 5.90 9.07
CA LYS A 36 -6.40 5.55 8.26
C LYS A 36 -5.83 4.17 8.61
N HIS A 37 -5.94 3.76 9.88
CA HIS A 37 -5.43 2.46 10.31
C HIS A 37 -6.23 1.28 9.74
N ASP A 38 -7.43 1.52 9.24
CA ASP A 38 -8.20 0.48 8.55
C ASP A 38 -7.67 0.24 7.13
N TYR A 39 -6.73 1.07 6.68
CA TYR A 39 -6.09 0.95 5.39
C TYR A 39 -4.63 0.58 5.57
N TYR A 40 -4.18 -0.36 4.76
CA TYR A 40 -2.79 -0.83 4.77
C TYR A 40 -2.03 -0.20 3.62
N CYS A 41 -0.81 0.27 3.91
CA CYS A 41 0.10 0.75 2.90
C CYS A 41 1.38 -0.08 2.95
N GLY A 42 1.92 -0.39 1.78
CA GLY A 42 3.16 -1.14 1.71
C GLY A 42 3.89 -0.86 0.42
N ILE A 43 5.02 -1.53 0.23
CA ILE A 43 5.78 -1.47 -1.01
C ILE A 43 6.03 -2.87 -1.54
N THR A 44 6.11 -2.99 -2.86
CA THR A 44 6.33 -4.29 -3.49
C THR A 44 6.94 -4.10 -4.87
N ASN A 45 7.51 -5.16 -5.40
CA ASN A 45 7.94 -5.21 -6.80
C ASN A 45 6.95 -6.01 -7.66
N ASN A 46 5.94 -6.62 -7.06
CA ASN A 46 4.93 -7.40 -7.77
C ASN A 46 3.62 -7.31 -7.00
N LEU A 47 2.74 -6.44 -7.47
CA LEU A 47 1.49 -6.13 -6.77
C LEU A 47 0.56 -7.35 -6.69
N ASP A 48 0.40 -8.08 -7.78
CA ASP A 48 -0.50 -9.24 -7.80
C ASP A 48 -0.05 -10.30 -6.80
N LYS A 49 1.23 -10.59 -6.77
CA LYS A 49 1.80 -11.55 -5.84
C LYS A 49 1.61 -11.10 -4.38
N ARG A 50 1.86 -9.82 -4.12
CA ARG A 50 1.73 -9.29 -2.76
C ARG A 50 0.28 -9.31 -2.28
N MET A 51 -0.67 -9.01 -3.17
CA MET A 51 -2.09 -9.09 -2.82
C MET A 51 -2.48 -10.53 -2.49
N GLU A 52 -1.97 -11.49 -3.25
CA GLU A 52 -2.23 -12.90 -2.96
C GLU A 52 -1.68 -13.31 -1.60
N GLU A 53 -0.48 -12.86 -1.26
CA GLU A 53 0.11 -13.11 0.05
C GLU A 53 -0.76 -12.56 1.18
N HIS A 54 -1.26 -11.34 1.02
CA HIS A 54 -2.17 -10.75 2.01
C HIS A 54 -3.45 -11.58 2.16
N ARG A 55 -4.04 -12.02 1.06
CA ARG A 55 -5.26 -12.85 1.11
C ARG A 55 -5.05 -14.15 1.87
N CYS A 56 -3.87 -14.74 1.72
CA CYS A 56 -3.58 -16.04 2.33
C CYS A 56 -3.19 -15.91 3.79
N GLU A 57 -2.53 -14.83 4.18
CA GLU A 57 -1.88 -14.75 5.49
C GLU A 57 -2.46 -13.70 6.44
N ASP A 58 -3.03 -12.64 5.90
CA ASP A 58 -3.35 -11.46 6.71
C ASP A 58 -4.84 -11.15 6.79
N PHE A 59 -5.46 -10.82 5.67
CA PHE A 59 -6.84 -10.32 5.64
C PHE A 59 -7.43 -10.43 4.24
N GLU A 60 -8.75 -10.35 4.18
CA GLU A 60 -9.44 -10.29 2.90
C GLU A 60 -9.15 -8.95 2.22
N ILE A 61 -9.10 -8.96 0.90
CA ILE A 61 -8.87 -7.76 0.09
C ILE A 61 -10.21 -7.27 -0.44
N VAL A 62 -10.48 -5.99 -0.23
CA VAL A 62 -11.63 -5.33 -0.86
C VAL A 62 -11.16 -4.90 -2.25
N GLU A 63 -11.58 -5.63 -3.28
CA GLU A 63 -11.00 -5.55 -4.63
C GLU A 63 -11.07 -4.17 -5.27
N ASP A 64 -12.13 -3.42 -5.06
CA ASP A 64 -12.27 -2.09 -5.63
C ASP A 64 -11.62 -1.00 -4.75
N ARG A 65 -10.88 -1.41 -3.74
CA ARG A 65 -10.17 -0.51 -2.81
C ARG A 65 -8.67 -0.80 -2.80
N VAL A 66 -8.10 -1.17 -3.94
CA VAL A 66 -6.65 -1.37 -4.09
C VAL A 66 -6.13 -0.32 -5.04
N PHE A 67 -5.16 0.46 -4.57
CA PHE A 67 -4.57 1.56 -5.33
C PHE A 67 -3.06 1.45 -5.28
N ALA A 68 -2.37 1.83 -6.36
CA ALA A 68 -0.93 1.66 -6.41
C ALA A 68 -0.26 2.74 -7.26
N TRP A 69 0.95 3.10 -6.88
CA TRP A 69 1.77 4.12 -7.53
C TRP A 69 3.19 3.59 -7.69
N ASN A 70 3.72 3.66 -8.91
CA ASN A 70 5.09 3.26 -9.17
C ASN A 70 6.02 4.45 -8.97
N CYS A 71 6.92 4.35 -7.99
CA CYS A 71 7.87 5.41 -7.67
C CYS A 71 9.14 5.27 -8.48
N GLU A 72 9.98 6.30 -8.45
CA GLU A 72 11.22 6.33 -9.22
C GLU A 72 12.18 5.20 -8.82
N ASN A 73 12.31 4.96 -7.51
CA ASN A 73 13.21 3.93 -7.00
C ASN A 73 12.74 3.46 -5.62
N VAL A 74 13.42 2.44 -5.09
CA VAL A 74 13.06 1.85 -3.80
C VAL A 74 13.24 2.82 -2.64
N ASP A 75 14.21 3.71 -2.71
CA ASP A 75 14.43 4.69 -1.62
C ASP A 75 13.25 5.64 -1.50
N VAL A 76 12.72 6.09 -2.62
CA VAL A 76 11.52 6.94 -2.65
C VAL A 76 10.33 6.17 -2.09
N ALA A 77 10.12 4.94 -2.56
CA ALA A 77 9.01 4.11 -2.10
C ALA A 77 9.07 3.86 -0.59
N ALA A 78 10.25 3.53 -0.08
CA ALA A 78 10.45 3.26 1.35
C ALA A 78 10.18 4.50 2.20
N GLU A 79 10.62 5.67 1.75
CA GLU A 79 10.38 6.91 2.49
C GLU A 79 8.90 7.28 2.48
N VAL A 80 8.22 7.06 1.35
CA VAL A 80 6.77 7.28 1.26
C VAL A 80 6.04 6.38 2.24
N GLU A 81 6.36 5.09 2.27
CA GLU A 81 5.75 4.14 3.20
C GLU A 81 5.94 4.59 4.65
N LYS A 82 7.15 4.99 5.02
CA LYS A 82 7.46 5.46 6.36
C LYS A 82 6.61 6.67 6.76
N ARG A 83 6.45 7.62 5.86
CA ARG A 83 5.63 8.81 6.11
C ARG A 83 4.15 8.48 6.22
N LEU A 84 3.67 7.53 5.43
CA LEU A 84 2.29 7.09 5.52
C LEU A 84 2.01 6.44 6.87
N GLY A 85 2.96 5.67 7.39
CA GLY A 85 2.84 5.12 8.74
C GLY A 85 2.71 6.19 9.80
N LYS A 86 3.47 7.28 9.66
CA LYS A 86 3.39 8.42 10.58
C LYS A 86 2.06 9.16 10.51
N LEU A 87 1.38 9.09 9.37
CA LEU A 87 0.06 9.70 9.20
C LEU A 87 -1.06 8.86 9.80
N GLY A 88 -0.78 7.62 10.17
CA GLY A 88 -1.75 6.74 10.81
C GLY A 88 -2.15 5.51 10.01
N PHE A 89 -1.65 5.35 8.79
CA PHE A 89 -1.92 4.14 8.01
C PHE A 89 -1.21 2.94 8.63
N ASP A 90 -1.79 1.75 8.46
CA ASP A 90 -1.14 0.52 8.88
C ASP A 90 -0.08 0.15 7.84
N ILE A 91 1.18 0.09 8.25
CA ILE A 91 2.27 -0.32 7.36
C ILE A 91 2.86 -1.68 7.78
N GLY A 92 2.16 -2.37 8.64
CA GLY A 92 2.59 -3.68 9.12
C GLY A 92 3.70 -3.58 10.17
N ASP A 93 4.33 -4.71 10.43
CA ASP A 93 5.40 -4.80 11.40
C ASP A 93 6.71 -4.34 10.76
N THR A 94 7.26 -3.26 11.28
CA THR A 94 8.51 -2.69 10.76
C THR A 94 9.71 -3.64 10.88
N LYS A 95 9.62 -4.64 11.75
CA LYS A 95 10.68 -5.64 11.89
C LYS A 95 10.75 -6.59 10.69
N THR A 96 9.68 -6.65 9.92
CA THR A 96 9.62 -7.50 8.74
C THR A 96 9.83 -6.71 7.44
N LEU A 97 10.35 -5.51 7.52
CA LEU A 97 10.62 -4.69 6.34
C LEU A 97 11.48 -5.40 5.31
N GLY A 98 12.36 -6.29 5.75
CA GLY A 98 13.17 -7.08 4.84
C GLY A 98 12.35 -7.95 3.89
N ASN A 99 11.14 -8.30 4.27
CA ASN A 99 10.27 -9.12 3.42
C ASN A 99 9.54 -8.31 2.37
N GLY A 100 9.26 -7.05 2.64
CA GLY A 100 8.62 -6.17 1.67
C GLY A 100 9.58 -5.24 0.96
N GLY A 101 10.74 -5.00 1.58
CA GLY A 101 11.72 -4.05 1.10
C GLY A 101 12.79 -4.67 0.23
N VAL A 102 12.43 -5.58 -0.67
CA VAL A 102 13.39 -6.11 -1.63
C VAL A 102 13.86 -4.99 -2.55
N GLU A 103 15.05 -5.18 -3.12
CA GLU A 103 15.77 -4.17 -3.87
C GLU A 103 14.98 -3.48 -4.97
N ASN A 104 13.99 -4.17 -5.55
CA ASN A 104 13.20 -3.65 -6.66
C ASN A 104 11.79 -3.22 -6.25
N SER A 105 11.54 -3.02 -4.96
CA SER A 105 10.20 -2.65 -4.49
C SER A 105 9.95 -1.15 -4.69
N THR A 106 9.45 -0.80 -5.86
CA THR A 106 9.19 0.59 -6.23
C THR A 106 7.70 0.96 -6.22
N ILE A 107 6.81 -0.03 -6.03
CA ILE A 107 5.38 0.21 -6.06
C ILE A 107 4.87 0.44 -4.64
N VAL A 108 4.33 1.62 -4.38
CA VAL A 108 3.62 1.91 -3.13
C VAL A 108 2.16 1.58 -3.36
N TYR A 109 1.54 0.87 -2.43
CA TYR A 109 0.12 0.55 -2.56
C TYR A 109 -0.66 0.93 -1.30
N LEU A 110 -1.95 1.17 -1.50
CA LEU A 110 -2.93 1.47 -0.47
C LEU A 110 -4.11 0.52 -0.67
N LEU A 111 -4.52 -0.15 0.38
CA LEU A 111 -5.69 -1.02 0.28
C LEU A 111 -6.52 -0.95 1.56
N GLU A 112 -7.83 -1.16 1.42
CA GLU A 112 -8.71 -1.31 2.56
C GLU A 112 -8.59 -2.74 3.06
N LYS A 113 -8.29 -2.90 4.35
CA LYS A 113 -8.20 -4.23 4.94
C LYS A 113 -9.61 -4.77 5.14
N GLY A 114 -9.84 -5.98 4.65
CA GLY A 114 -11.05 -6.70 4.92
C GLY A 114 -10.93 -7.48 6.22
N LYS A 115 -11.74 -8.52 6.33
CA LYS A 115 -11.77 -9.37 7.53
C LYS A 115 -10.46 -10.15 7.67
N ALA A 116 -9.93 -10.22 8.89
CA ALA A 116 -8.71 -10.98 9.16
C ALA A 116 -8.94 -12.48 8.88
N VAL A 117 -7.95 -13.11 8.23
CA VAL A 117 -8.09 -14.51 7.83
C VAL A 117 -7.79 -15.49 8.98
N ASN A 118 -7.09 -15.04 10.00
CA ASN A 118 -6.69 -15.89 11.14
C ASN A 118 -7.31 -15.43 12.47
N SER A 119 -8.48 -14.89 12.41
CA SER A 119 -9.18 -14.44 13.62
C SER A 119 -9.96 -15.56 14.30
#